data_e732024dd40cc59913bef639e9d7354b
#
_entry.id   e732024dd40cc59913bef639e9d7354b
#
_cell.length_a   1.000
_cell.length_b   1.000
_cell.length_c   1.000
_cell.angle_alpha   90.00
_cell.angle_beta   90.00
_cell.angle_gamma   90.00
#
_symmetry.space_group_name_H-M   'P 1'
#
loop_
_entity.id
_entity.type
_entity.pdbx_description
1 polymer ?
#
loop_
_entity_poly.entity_id
_entity_poly.type
_entity_poly.pdbx_seq_one_letter_code
_entity_poly.pdbx_strand_id
1 'polypeptide(L)'
;MDQVLKEKLGRAQTIVLMGHVRPDGDCVGSVLALYLYLKKNEPSKNVTVCLEKPLEKFKYLSGFSEIVSDADAVQHPDLAIALDVSDKGRLGGFTGLFDRAADQLNIDHHITNPHFAATTICDPSASSTCELLYTLLDAERIDADIAAALYTGIVTDSGVFKYSSTSPRTMNIAADLIAKGIPFGEIIDGSFYRKTYVQNKIMGLALLNAVENADGTVIYAIISAEEQERMGTVHADLDGISEQLRLTVGVKCAVLCSEMEPGSWKLSLRSLEPIDVAAIAMKYGGGGHVRAAGCTIVGKSAEEIMEEVVRAAEAQMHV
;
A
#
# COMPACT_ATOMS: atom_id res chain seq x y z
N MET A 1 24.65 -1.62 -11.13
CA MET A 1 24.03 -2.53 -10.12
C MET A 1 24.83 -2.45 -8.83
N ASP A 2 24.14 -2.35 -7.69
CA ASP A 2 24.72 -2.38 -6.35
C ASP A 2 25.59 -3.63 -6.12
N GLN A 3 26.69 -3.50 -5.34
CA GLN A 3 27.65 -4.59 -5.18
C GLN A 3 27.10 -5.75 -4.35
N VAL A 4 26.33 -5.48 -3.28
CA VAL A 4 25.75 -6.51 -2.42
C VAL A 4 24.73 -7.31 -3.21
N LEU A 5 23.82 -6.63 -3.93
CA LEU A 5 22.82 -7.28 -4.80
C LEU A 5 23.52 -8.13 -5.87
N LYS A 6 24.56 -7.59 -6.51
CA LYS A 6 25.33 -8.30 -7.55
C LYS A 6 26.01 -9.57 -7.02
N GLU A 7 26.58 -9.52 -5.82
CA GLU A 7 27.22 -10.69 -5.20
C GLU A 7 26.20 -11.79 -4.84
N LYS A 8 25.04 -11.40 -4.26
CA LYS A 8 23.97 -12.34 -3.93
C LYS A 8 23.41 -13.01 -5.18
N LEU A 9 23.11 -12.22 -6.20
CA LEU A 9 22.62 -12.72 -7.48
C LEU A 9 23.66 -13.61 -8.17
N GLY A 10 24.95 -13.27 -8.11
CA GLY A 10 26.03 -14.02 -8.75
C GLY A 10 26.21 -15.44 -8.19
N ARG A 11 25.85 -15.67 -6.94
CA ARG A 11 25.95 -16.97 -6.26
C ARG A 11 24.72 -17.86 -6.40
N ALA A 12 23.58 -17.30 -6.81
CA ALA A 12 22.31 -18.00 -6.85
C ALA A 12 21.92 -18.40 -8.28
N GLN A 13 21.41 -19.59 -8.46
CA GLN A 13 20.82 -20.08 -9.69
C GLN A 13 19.29 -20.11 -9.61
N THR A 14 18.75 -20.53 -8.47
CA THR A 14 17.31 -20.57 -8.20
C THR A 14 16.96 -19.46 -7.21
N ILE A 15 16.17 -18.51 -7.66
CA ILE A 15 15.82 -17.31 -6.92
C ILE A 15 14.29 -17.23 -6.74
N VAL A 16 13.84 -16.96 -5.53
CA VAL A 16 12.44 -16.61 -5.27
C VAL A 16 12.33 -15.15 -4.85
N LEU A 17 11.42 -14.43 -5.48
CA LEU A 17 11.09 -13.06 -5.14
C LEU A 17 9.74 -13.07 -4.44
N MET A 18 9.62 -12.39 -3.32
CA MET A 18 8.40 -12.37 -2.53
C MET A 18 8.18 -11.00 -1.89
N GLY A 19 6.94 -10.73 -1.54
CA GLY A 19 6.52 -9.50 -0.89
C GLY A 19 5.56 -9.76 0.26
N HIS A 20 4.93 -8.70 0.75
CA HIS A 20 4.04 -8.80 1.91
C HIS A 20 2.63 -9.30 1.57
N VAL A 21 1.92 -9.83 2.58
CA VAL A 21 0.48 -10.18 2.49
C VAL A 21 -0.36 -8.96 2.11
N ARG A 22 -1.40 -9.18 1.30
CA ARG A 22 -2.22 -8.11 0.71
C ARG A 22 -1.35 -7.10 -0.05
N PRO A 23 -0.61 -7.55 -1.08
CA PRO A 23 0.38 -6.73 -1.77
C PRO A 23 -0.26 -5.50 -2.41
N ASP A 24 0.32 -4.35 -2.14
CA ASP A 24 -0.04 -3.07 -2.73
C ASP A 24 0.80 -2.76 -3.99
N GLY A 25 0.78 -1.50 -4.44
CA GLY A 25 1.47 -1.14 -5.68
C GLY A 25 2.98 -1.14 -5.58
N ASP A 26 3.56 -0.84 -4.41
CA ASP A 26 5.01 -0.87 -4.22
C ASP A 26 5.52 -2.30 -4.10
N CYS A 27 4.81 -3.13 -3.35
CA CYS A 27 5.12 -4.55 -3.24
C CYS A 27 5.06 -5.26 -4.61
N VAL A 28 3.96 -5.10 -5.37
CA VAL A 28 3.82 -5.72 -6.70
C VAL A 28 4.83 -5.12 -7.68
N GLY A 29 5.00 -3.80 -7.66
CA GLY A 29 5.93 -3.08 -8.53
C GLY A 29 7.38 -3.50 -8.32
N SER A 30 7.86 -3.53 -7.07
CA SER A 30 9.25 -3.90 -6.75
C SER A 30 9.57 -5.35 -7.09
N VAL A 31 8.65 -6.27 -6.75
CA VAL A 31 8.82 -7.70 -7.06
C VAL A 31 8.84 -7.94 -8.58
N LEU A 32 7.88 -7.37 -9.32
CA LEU A 32 7.83 -7.55 -10.78
C LEU A 32 8.98 -6.82 -11.50
N ALA A 33 9.39 -5.63 -11.03
CA ALA A 33 10.53 -4.94 -11.61
C ALA A 33 11.82 -5.77 -11.51
N LEU A 34 12.11 -6.34 -10.34
CA LEU A 34 13.28 -7.19 -10.17
C LEU A 34 13.16 -8.50 -10.97
N TYR A 35 11.97 -9.09 -11.01
CA TYR A 35 11.70 -10.27 -11.84
C TYR A 35 12.01 -10.01 -13.32
N LEU A 36 11.44 -8.97 -13.90
CA LEU A 36 11.65 -8.61 -15.30
C LEU A 36 13.11 -8.27 -15.60
N TYR A 37 13.75 -7.54 -14.65
CA TYR A 37 15.17 -7.21 -14.77
C TYR A 37 16.04 -8.47 -14.82
N LEU A 38 15.82 -9.45 -13.95
CA LEU A 38 16.56 -10.70 -13.92
C LEU A 38 16.26 -11.56 -15.15
N LYS A 39 15.00 -11.71 -15.54
CA LYS A 39 14.63 -12.47 -16.73
C LYS A 39 15.30 -11.95 -18.01
N LYS A 40 15.46 -10.64 -18.11
CA LYS A 40 16.07 -10.00 -19.27
C LYS A 40 17.59 -10.05 -19.24
N ASN A 41 18.19 -9.75 -18.10
CA ASN A 41 19.63 -9.52 -18.00
C ASN A 41 20.42 -10.74 -17.49
N GLU A 42 19.74 -11.69 -16.85
CA GLU A 42 20.31 -12.91 -16.27
C GLU A 42 19.47 -14.15 -16.69
N PRO A 43 19.25 -14.38 -18.00
CA PRO A 43 18.28 -15.38 -18.49
C PRO A 43 18.59 -16.83 -18.13
N SER A 44 19.79 -17.12 -17.65
CA SER A 44 20.19 -18.44 -17.17
C SER A 44 19.62 -18.77 -15.80
N LYS A 45 19.14 -17.76 -15.03
CA LYS A 45 18.63 -17.95 -13.67
C LYS A 45 17.16 -18.40 -13.68
N ASN A 46 16.83 -19.28 -12.76
CA ASN A 46 15.44 -19.68 -12.49
C ASN A 46 14.85 -18.73 -11.45
N VAL A 47 14.02 -17.78 -11.89
CA VAL A 47 13.41 -16.79 -11.02
C VAL A 47 11.91 -17.05 -10.93
N THR A 48 11.40 -17.20 -9.71
CA THR A 48 9.97 -17.39 -9.42
C THR A 48 9.46 -16.24 -8.57
N VAL A 49 8.29 -15.71 -8.92
CA VAL A 49 7.60 -14.66 -8.16
C VAL A 49 6.54 -15.32 -7.27
N CYS A 50 6.67 -15.19 -5.97
CA CYS A 50 5.75 -15.73 -4.97
C CYS A 50 5.07 -14.59 -4.22
N LEU A 51 3.81 -14.31 -4.52
CA LEU A 51 2.98 -13.31 -3.85
C LEU A 51 1.61 -13.87 -3.51
N GLU A 52 1.02 -13.41 -2.42
CA GLU A 52 -0.42 -13.49 -2.24
C GLU A 52 -1.10 -12.83 -3.45
N LYS A 53 -2.28 -13.33 -3.87
CA LYS A 53 -2.93 -12.84 -5.09
C LYS A 53 -3.12 -11.32 -5.06
N PRO A 54 -2.42 -10.56 -5.92
CA PRO A 54 -2.55 -9.11 -5.95
C PRO A 54 -3.89 -8.65 -6.52
N LEU A 55 -4.22 -7.37 -6.29
CA LEU A 55 -5.41 -6.76 -6.87
C LEU A 55 -5.32 -6.71 -8.41
N GLU A 56 -6.41 -7.05 -9.08
CA GLU A 56 -6.55 -7.07 -10.55
C GLU A 56 -6.20 -5.72 -11.22
N LYS A 57 -6.27 -4.62 -10.49
CA LYS A 57 -5.89 -3.29 -11.00
C LYS A 57 -4.42 -3.20 -11.44
N PHE A 58 -3.55 -4.11 -10.98
CA PHE A 58 -2.14 -4.18 -11.38
C PHE A 58 -1.87 -5.12 -12.57
N LYS A 59 -2.90 -5.71 -13.14
CA LYS A 59 -2.81 -6.67 -14.25
C LYS A 59 -2.16 -6.10 -15.53
N TYR A 60 -2.06 -4.79 -15.65
CA TYR A 60 -1.38 -4.14 -16.75
C TYR A 60 0.15 -4.29 -16.70
N LEU A 61 0.71 -4.68 -15.56
CA LEU A 61 2.15 -4.89 -15.39
C LEU A 61 2.59 -6.20 -16.07
N SER A 62 3.63 -6.11 -16.87
CA SER A 62 4.30 -7.28 -17.45
C SER A 62 4.76 -8.21 -16.33
N GLY A 63 4.59 -9.52 -16.51
CA GLY A 63 4.91 -10.53 -15.48
C GLY A 63 3.83 -10.76 -14.43
N PHE A 64 2.71 -10.02 -14.44
CA PHE A 64 1.63 -10.23 -13.46
C PHE A 64 1.04 -11.64 -13.51
N SER A 65 0.91 -12.24 -14.70
CA SER A 65 0.44 -13.61 -14.89
C SER A 65 1.42 -14.69 -14.40
N GLU A 66 2.67 -14.33 -14.18
CA GLU A 66 3.72 -15.23 -13.70
C GLU A 66 3.76 -15.35 -12.16
N ILE A 67 2.93 -14.56 -11.47
CA ILE A 67 2.83 -14.59 -10.02
C ILE A 67 2.23 -15.91 -9.55
N VAL A 68 2.95 -16.59 -8.68
CA VAL A 68 2.56 -17.86 -8.05
C VAL A 68 2.14 -17.60 -6.62
N SER A 69 0.94 -18.06 -6.25
CA SER A 69 0.44 -17.94 -4.87
C SER A 69 0.64 -19.22 -4.04
N ASP A 70 1.37 -20.21 -4.59
CA ASP A 70 1.70 -21.47 -3.93
C ASP A 70 3.13 -21.44 -3.38
N ALA A 71 3.28 -21.58 -2.06
CA ALA A 71 4.58 -21.62 -1.37
C ALA A 71 5.40 -22.89 -1.67
N ASP A 72 4.79 -23.93 -2.22
CA ASP A 72 5.44 -25.18 -2.55
C ASP A 72 5.95 -25.22 -4.00
N ALA A 73 5.72 -24.16 -4.79
CA ALA A 73 6.20 -24.05 -6.15
C ALA A 73 7.74 -24.15 -6.29
N VAL A 74 8.48 -23.78 -5.23
CA VAL A 74 9.94 -23.90 -5.16
C VAL A 74 10.34 -24.54 -3.83
N GLN A 75 11.07 -25.65 -3.87
CA GLN A 75 11.42 -26.42 -2.67
C GLN A 75 12.65 -25.89 -1.94
N HIS A 76 13.74 -25.65 -2.66
CA HIS A 76 15.03 -25.24 -2.10
C HIS A 76 15.64 -24.12 -2.94
N PRO A 77 15.24 -22.85 -2.74
CA PRO A 77 15.84 -21.74 -3.46
C PRO A 77 17.25 -21.46 -2.93
N ASP A 78 18.18 -21.11 -3.84
CA ASP A 78 19.51 -20.65 -3.45
C ASP A 78 19.43 -19.28 -2.75
N LEU A 79 18.49 -18.44 -3.21
CA LEU A 79 18.29 -17.10 -2.68
C LEU A 79 16.79 -16.76 -2.61
N ALA A 80 16.36 -16.33 -1.45
CA ALA A 80 15.05 -15.68 -1.26
C ALA A 80 15.23 -14.18 -1.09
N ILE A 81 14.53 -13.39 -1.90
CA ILE A 81 14.54 -11.94 -1.82
C ILE A 81 13.14 -11.46 -1.40
N ALA A 82 13.05 -10.89 -0.21
CA ALA A 82 11.85 -10.21 0.27
C ALA A 82 11.93 -8.73 -0.11
N LEU A 83 10.94 -8.23 -0.88
CA LEU A 83 10.84 -6.83 -1.29
C LEU A 83 9.63 -6.20 -0.62
N ASP A 84 9.82 -5.01 -0.08
CA ASP A 84 8.77 -4.24 0.58
C ASP A 84 8.13 -4.97 1.77
N VAL A 85 8.97 -5.60 2.58
CA VAL A 85 8.55 -6.39 3.74
C VAL A 85 9.16 -5.83 5.00
N SER A 86 8.35 -5.15 5.80
CA SER A 86 8.77 -4.47 7.03
C SER A 86 9.10 -5.40 8.19
N ASP A 87 8.56 -6.61 8.20
CA ASP A 87 8.87 -7.68 9.15
C ASP A 87 8.58 -9.06 8.56
N LYS A 88 9.22 -10.08 9.09
CA LYS A 88 9.13 -11.45 8.58
C LYS A 88 7.70 -12.04 8.61
N GLY A 89 6.88 -11.66 9.59
CA GLY A 89 5.50 -12.14 9.71
C GLY A 89 4.62 -11.68 8.54
N ARG A 90 4.98 -10.55 7.92
CA ARG A 90 4.27 -10.05 6.74
C ARG A 90 4.49 -10.87 5.46
N LEU A 91 5.43 -11.81 5.43
CA LEU A 91 5.54 -12.79 4.35
C LEU A 91 4.37 -13.78 4.33
N GLY A 92 3.61 -13.89 5.42
CA GLY A 92 2.43 -14.76 5.50
C GLY A 92 2.75 -16.22 5.17
N GLY A 93 2.02 -16.80 4.22
CA GLY A 93 2.22 -18.20 3.78
C GLY A 93 3.60 -18.50 3.21
N PHE A 94 4.37 -17.50 2.80
CA PHE A 94 5.69 -17.67 2.21
C PHE A 94 6.83 -17.64 3.24
N THR A 95 6.57 -17.45 4.53
CA THR A 95 7.59 -17.43 5.59
C THR A 95 8.43 -18.69 5.59
N GLY A 96 7.79 -19.87 5.47
CA GLY A 96 8.49 -21.14 5.41
C GLY A 96 9.38 -21.30 4.17
N LEU A 97 8.97 -20.76 3.02
CA LEU A 97 9.78 -20.75 1.80
C LEU A 97 11.01 -19.84 1.96
N PHE A 98 10.83 -18.67 2.56
CA PHE A 98 11.92 -17.74 2.88
C PHE A 98 12.96 -18.41 3.80
N ASP A 99 12.51 -19.12 4.83
CA ASP A 99 13.39 -19.80 5.80
C ASP A 99 14.15 -21.00 5.23
N ARG A 100 13.61 -21.64 4.19
CA ARG A 100 14.27 -22.77 3.52
C ARG A 100 15.34 -22.37 2.52
N ALA A 101 15.41 -21.10 2.15
CA ALA A 101 16.42 -20.59 1.21
C ALA A 101 17.83 -20.73 1.79
N ALA A 102 18.80 -21.06 0.95
CA ALA A 102 20.21 -21.15 1.37
C ALA A 102 20.78 -19.78 1.77
N ASP A 103 20.29 -18.72 1.16
CA ASP A 103 20.63 -17.33 1.49
C ASP A 103 19.39 -16.42 1.42
N GLN A 104 19.39 -15.32 2.16
CA GLN A 104 18.25 -14.42 2.32
C GLN A 104 18.67 -12.97 2.15
N LEU A 105 17.86 -12.22 1.39
CA LEU A 105 17.98 -10.78 1.21
C LEU A 105 16.63 -10.11 1.46
N ASN A 106 16.62 -9.00 2.19
CA ASN A 106 15.48 -8.11 2.28
C ASN A 106 15.85 -6.74 1.69
N ILE A 107 15.02 -6.22 0.81
CA ILE A 107 15.12 -4.87 0.23
C ILE A 107 13.85 -4.12 0.64
N ASP A 108 13.99 -3.05 1.42
CA ASP A 108 12.85 -2.39 2.08
C ASP A 108 13.12 -0.92 2.35
N HIS A 109 12.05 -0.13 2.51
CA HIS A 109 12.15 1.28 2.88
C HIS A 109 11.48 1.63 4.22
N HIS A 110 10.90 0.66 4.90
CA HIS A 110 10.20 0.90 6.15
C HIS A 110 11.16 1.20 7.30
N ILE A 111 10.95 2.32 8.01
CA ILE A 111 11.73 2.72 9.18
C ILE A 111 11.66 1.70 10.34
N THR A 112 10.59 0.90 10.37
CA THR A 112 10.35 -0.11 11.41
C THR A 112 10.98 -1.47 11.11
N ASN A 113 11.72 -1.60 10.01
CA ASN A 113 12.33 -2.87 9.61
C ASN A 113 13.37 -3.36 10.64
N PRO A 114 13.20 -4.55 11.25
CA PRO A 114 14.11 -5.08 12.26
C PRO A 114 15.34 -5.78 11.66
N HIS A 115 15.59 -5.70 10.36
CA HIS A 115 16.67 -6.39 9.64
C HIS A 115 16.60 -7.92 9.83
N PHE A 116 15.45 -8.52 9.54
CA PHE A 116 15.15 -9.93 9.82
C PHE A 116 15.84 -10.93 8.89
N ALA A 117 16.34 -10.50 7.72
CA ALA A 117 17.03 -11.35 6.75
C ALA A 117 18.53 -11.46 7.06
N ALA A 118 19.21 -12.47 6.48
CA ALA A 118 20.66 -12.62 6.56
C ALA A 118 21.41 -11.38 6.03
N THR A 119 20.82 -10.72 5.04
CA THR A 119 21.27 -9.41 4.53
C THR A 119 20.04 -8.53 4.33
N THR A 120 20.13 -7.28 4.75
CA THR A 120 19.06 -6.29 4.54
C THR A 120 19.65 -5.03 3.90
N ILE A 121 19.04 -4.58 2.82
CA ILE A 121 19.26 -3.27 2.21
C ILE A 121 18.01 -2.45 2.51
N CYS A 122 18.13 -1.49 3.43
CA CYS A 122 17.00 -0.67 3.86
C CYS A 122 17.36 0.80 3.79
N ASP A 123 16.50 1.60 3.14
CA ASP A 123 16.63 3.07 3.08
C ASP A 123 15.31 3.74 3.45
N PRO A 124 15.09 4.10 4.73
CA PRO A 124 13.88 4.79 5.17
C PRO A 124 13.70 6.20 4.59
N SER A 125 14.69 6.75 3.88
CA SER A 125 14.57 8.03 3.18
C SER A 125 14.00 7.89 1.77
N ALA A 126 13.91 6.67 1.24
CA ALA A 126 13.26 6.40 -0.03
C ALA A 126 11.73 6.52 0.10
N SER A 127 11.07 7.06 -0.92
CA SER A 127 9.61 7.16 -0.94
C SER A 127 8.91 5.81 -1.07
N SER A 128 9.64 4.79 -1.54
CA SER A 128 9.14 3.44 -1.79
C SER A 128 10.30 2.45 -1.96
N THR A 129 10.02 1.17 -1.83
CA THR A 129 10.98 0.10 -2.17
C THR A 129 11.33 0.13 -3.67
N CYS A 130 10.41 0.53 -4.54
CA CYS A 130 10.68 0.73 -5.96
C CYS A 130 11.69 1.86 -6.21
N GLU A 131 11.64 2.97 -5.47
CA GLU A 131 12.65 4.01 -5.54
C GLU A 131 14.02 3.48 -5.12
N LEU A 132 14.10 2.78 -4.00
CA LEU A 132 15.33 2.14 -3.55
C LEU A 132 15.85 1.15 -4.59
N LEU A 133 14.99 0.26 -5.09
CA LEU A 133 15.37 -0.75 -6.08
C LEU A 133 15.94 -0.13 -7.36
N TYR A 134 15.37 0.99 -7.84
CA TYR A 134 15.93 1.73 -8.98
C TYR A 134 17.41 2.08 -8.75
N THR A 135 17.77 2.53 -7.55
CA THR A 135 19.17 2.91 -7.21
C THR A 135 20.12 1.71 -7.15
N LEU A 136 19.58 0.51 -6.91
CA LEU A 136 20.36 -0.73 -6.83
C LEU A 136 20.61 -1.38 -8.20
N LEU A 137 19.74 -1.10 -9.18
CA LEU A 137 19.81 -1.67 -10.53
C LEU A 137 20.73 -0.83 -11.43
N ASP A 138 21.09 -1.39 -12.58
CA ASP A 138 21.78 -0.66 -13.65
C ASP A 138 20.72 0.03 -14.52
N ALA A 139 20.65 1.36 -14.44
CA ALA A 139 19.64 2.18 -15.12
C ALA A 139 19.65 2.02 -16.65
N GLU A 140 20.82 1.71 -17.25
CA GLU A 140 20.94 1.45 -18.69
C GLU A 140 20.19 0.16 -19.12
N ARG A 141 19.97 -0.76 -18.17
CA ARG A 141 19.31 -2.05 -18.40
C ARG A 141 17.83 -2.05 -18.02
N ILE A 142 17.30 -0.92 -17.60
CA ILE A 142 15.87 -0.73 -17.33
C ILE A 142 15.17 -0.37 -18.64
N ASP A 143 14.28 -1.24 -19.10
CA ASP A 143 13.39 -0.98 -20.23
C ASP A 143 12.03 -0.45 -19.79
N ALA A 144 11.09 -0.29 -20.72
CA ALA A 144 9.77 0.26 -20.45
C ALA A 144 8.93 -0.64 -19.50
N ASP A 145 9.03 -1.96 -19.57
CA ASP A 145 8.28 -2.86 -18.71
C ASP A 145 8.77 -2.80 -17.27
N ILE A 146 10.10 -2.82 -17.06
CA ILE A 146 10.72 -2.66 -15.75
C ILE A 146 10.41 -1.27 -15.19
N ALA A 147 10.50 -0.24 -16.03
CA ALA A 147 10.19 1.13 -15.66
C ALA A 147 8.73 1.32 -15.24
N ALA A 148 7.78 0.67 -15.94
CA ALA A 148 6.36 0.72 -15.58
C ALA A 148 6.10 0.10 -14.20
N ALA A 149 6.76 -1.01 -13.87
CA ALA A 149 6.64 -1.65 -12.56
C ALA A 149 7.22 -0.76 -11.44
N LEU A 150 8.44 -0.22 -11.62
CA LEU A 150 9.07 0.72 -10.67
C LEU A 150 8.23 1.98 -10.48
N TYR A 151 7.74 2.57 -11.58
CA TYR A 151 6.92 3.77 -11.53
C TYR A 151 5.60 3.54 -10.79
N THR A 152 4.99 2.36 -10.95
CA THR A 152 3.77 1.99 -10.23
C THR A 152 3.98 2.02 -8.71
N GLY A 153 5.07 1.44 -8.21
CA GLY A 153 5.36 1.47 -6.77
C GLY A 153 5.61 2.89 -6.27
N ILE A 154 6.43 3.66 -6.96
CA ILE A 154 6.70 5.06 -6.59
C ILE A 154 5.41 5.88 -6.53
N VAL A 155 4.55 5.77 -7.54
CA VAL A 155 3.29 6.53 -7.61
C VAL A 155 2.33 6.14 -6.49
N THR A 156 2.18 4.85 -6.22
CA THR A 156 1.22 4.38 -5.22
C THR A 156 1.67 4.74 -3.80
N ASP A 157 2.94 4.58 -3.49
CA ASP A 157 3.46 4.79 -2.14
C ASP A 157 3.74 6.26 -1.81
N SER A 158 4.04 7.08 -2.82
CA SER A 158 4.15 8.54 -2.67
C SER A 158 2.78 9.26 -2.71
N GLY A 159 1.68 8.53 -2.93
CA GLY A 159 0.36 9.13 -3.11
C GLY A 159 0.31 10.08 -4.30
N VAL A 160 0.86 9.64 -5.44
CA VAL A 160 1.03 10.47 -6.64
C VAL A 160 1.87 11.72 -6.34
N PHE A 161 3.01 11.50 -5.69
CA PHE A 161 3.97 12.54 -5.28
C PHE A 161 3.43 13.59 -4.29
N LYS A 162 2.37 13.26 -3.56
CA LYS A 162 1.71 14.17 -2.61
C LYS A 162 2.23 14.01 -1.18
N TYR A 163 2.72 12.83 -0.81
CA TYR A 163 3.13 12.55 0.56
C TYR A 163 4.52 13.13 0.86
N SER A 164 4.79 13.34 2.15
CA SER A 164 6.04 13.94 2.63
C SER A 164 7.29 13.08 2.37
N SER A 165 7.12 11.82 2.03
CA SER A 165 8.21 10.93 1.56
C SER A 165 8.73 11.31 0.17
N THR A 166 7.97 12.09 -0.61
CA THR A 166 8.40 12.57 -1.93
C THR A 166 9.57 13.54 -1.80
N SER A 167 10.67 13.24 -2.46
CA SER A 167 11.91 14.01 -2.44
C SER A 167 12.34 14.43 -3.86
N PRO A 168 13.33 15.33 -4.03
CA PRO A 168 13.92 15.58 -5.33
C PRO A 168 14.49 14.32 -6.01
N ARG A 169 15.00 13.35 -5.23
CA ARG A 169 15.43 12.05 -5.73
C ARG A 169 14.28 11.28 -6.34
N THR A 170 13.15 11.21 -5.64
CA THR A 170 11.92 10.57 -6.12
C THR A 170 11.48 11.14 -7.47
N MET A 171 11.45 12.47 -7.58
CA MET A 171 11.04 13.15 -8.82
C MET A 171 12.01 12.93 -9.98
N ASN A 172 13.31 12.93 -9.72
CA ASN A 172 14.33 12.66 -10.75
C ASN A 172 14.21 11.21 -11.26
N ILE A 173 14.05 10.23 -10.36
CA ILE A 173 13.86 8.83 -10.75
C ILE A 173 12.56 8.67 -11.53
N ALA A 174 11.47 9.31 -11.11
CA ALA A 174 10.22 9.29 -11.86
C ALA A 174 10.38 9.86 -13.28
N ALA A 175 11.15 10.96 -13.44
CA ALA A 175 11.45 11.54 -14.74
C ALA A 175 12.25 10.57 -15.63
N ASP A 176 13.27 9.91 -15.08
CA ASP A 176 14.06 8.89 -15.79
C ASP A 176 13.21 7.70 -16.25
N LEU A 177 12.28 7.24 -15.39
CA LEU A 177 11.35 6.16 -15.73
C LEU A 177 10.37 6.58 -16.84
N ILE A 178 9.84 7.80 -16.77
CA ILE A 178 8.96 8.37 -17.83
C ILE A 178 9.73 8.45 -19.16
N ALA A 179 11.01 8.82 -19.14
CA ALA A 179 11.85 8.89 -20.33
C ALA A 179 12.06 7.52 -21.02
N LYS A 180 11.77 6.39 -20.32
CA LYS A 180 11.75 5.05 -20.93
C LYS A 180 10.51 4.80 -21.79
N GLY A 181 9.59 5.76 -21.91
CA GLY A 181 8.42 5.69 -22.79
C GLY A 181 7.21 4.97 -22.17
N ILE A 182 7.11 4.93 -20.85
CA ILE A 182 5.97 4.31 -20.15
C ILE A 182 4.69 5.15 -20.30
N PRO A 183 3.50 4.54 -20.32
CA PRO A 183 2.23 5.26 -20.33
C PRO A 183 1.89 5.78 -18.93
N PHE A 184 2.71 6.72 -18.40
CA PHE A 184 2.67 7.13 -17.01
C PHE A 184 1.29 7.65 -16.54
N GLY A 185 0.56 8.36 -17.41
CA GLY A 185 -0.80 8.82 -17.10
C GLY A 185 -1.78 7.67 -16.88
N GLU A 186 -1.73 6.63 -17.72
CA GLU A 186 -2.56 5.43 -17.55
C GLU A 186 -2.18 4.63 -16.31
N ILE A 187 -0.88 4.60 -15.97
CA ILE A 187 -0.39 3.96 -14.74
C ILE A 187 -0.94 4.69 -13.52
N ILE A 188 -0.87 6.03 -13.48
CA ILE A 188 -1.43 6.83 -12.39
C ILE A 188 -2.93 6.56 -12.25
N ASP A 189 -3.67 6.68 -13.34
CA ASP A 189 -5.11 6.46 -13.33
C ASP A 189 -5.44 5.04 -12.86
N GLY A 190 -4.80 4.03 -13.45
CA GLY A 190 -5.10 2.62 -13.20
C GLY A 190 -4.73 2.16 -11.79
N SER A 191 -3.60 2.61 -11.26
CA SER A 191 -3.11 2.18 -9.95
C SER A 191 -3.71 2.97 -8.78
N PHE A 192 -4.08 4.25 -8.99
CA PHE A 192 -4.43 5.15 -7.90
C PHE A 192 -5.84 5.77 -8.01
N TYR A 193 -6.23 6.30 -9.18
CA TYR A 193 -7.46 7.09 -9.29
C TYR A 193 -8.69 6.31 -9.77
N ARG A 194 -8.52 5.32 -10.66
CA ARG A 194 -9.68 4.60 -11.21
C ARG A 194 -10.46 3.88 -10.12
N LYS A 195 -11.76 4.08 -10.16
CA LYS A 195 -12.75 3.43 -9.30
C LYS A 195 -13.79 2.73 -10.15
N THR A 196 -14.35 1.64 -9.62
CA THR A 196 -15.51 0.99 -10.24
C THR A 196 -16.72 1.91 -10.20
N TYR A 197 -17.72 1.60 -11.03
CA TYR A 197 -19.01 2.31 -10.97
C TYR A 197 -19.67 2.21 -9.59
N VAL A 198 -19.57 1.06 -8.95
CA VAL A 198 -20.09 0.81 -7.60
C VAL A 198 -19.36 1.67 -6.56
N GLN A 199 -18.01 1.72 -6.61
CA GLN A 199 -17.20 2.57 -5.75
C GLN A 199 -17.53 4.06 -5.91
N ASN A 200 -17.74 4.53 -7.13
CA ASN A 200 -18.15 5.90 -7.38
C ASN A 200 -19.55 6.20 -6.86
N LYS A 201 -20.49 5.26 -6.98
CA LYS A 201 -21.86 5.43 -6.46
C LYS A 201 -21.89 5.52 -4.93
N ILE A 202 -21.18 4.61 -4.24
CA ILE A 202 -21.17 4.64 -2.76
C ILE A 202 -20.37 5.85 -2.23
N MET A 203 -19.33 6.26 -2.91
CA MET A 203 -18.63 7.52 -2.65
C MET A 203 -19.57 8.72 -2.79
N GLY A 204 -20.34 8.77 -3.88
CA GLY A 204 -21.34 9.82 -4.09
C GLY A 204 -22.40 9.87 -2.99
N LEU A 205 -22.89 8.70 -2.55
CA LEU A 205 -23.83 8.61 -1.43
C LEU A 205 -23.21 9.15 -0.14
N ALA A 206 -21.98 8.74 0.17
CA ALA A 206 -21.28 9.19 1.36
C ALA A 206 -21.08 10.72 1.37
N LEU A 207 -20.72 11.30 0.23
CA LEU A 207 -20.53 12.76 0.09
C LEU A 207 -21.85 13.52 0.21
N LEU A 208 -22.96 12.99 -0.34
CA LEU A 208 -24.29 13.62 -0.24
C LEU A 208 -24.83 13.59 1.19
N ASN A 209 -24.54 12.51 1.93
CA ASN A 209 -25.01 12.31 3.31
C ASN A 209 -23.97 12.81 4.35
N ALA A 210 -22.86 13.43 3.91
CA ALA A 210 -21.85 13.91 4.83
C ALA A 210 -22.37 15.07 5.68
N VAL A 211 -21.99 15.05 6.96
CA VAL A 211 -22.36 16.05 7.96
C VAL A 211 -21.10 16.71 8.50
N GLU A 212 -21.09 18.03 8.54
CA GLU A 212 -20.05 18.83 9.18
C GLU A 212 -20.46 19.20 10.62
N ASN A 213 -19.48 19.32 11.52
CA ASN A 213 -19.71 19.94 12.83
C ASN A 213 -19.93 21.46 12.66
N ALA A 214 -20.31 22.14 13.75
CA ALA A 214 -20.66 23.57 13.74
C ALA A 214 -19.57 24.48 13.14
N ASP A 215 -18.28 24.10 13.32
CA ASP A 215 -17.15 24.91 12.87
C ASP A 215 -16.58 24.47 11.51
N GLY A 216 -17.18 23.45 10.86
CA GLY A 216 -16.70 22.90 9.58
C GLY A 216 -15.33 22.23 9.63
N THR A 217 -14.87 21.89 10.83
CA THR A 217 -13.53 21.29 11.04
C THR A 217 -13.53 19.78 11.10
N VAL A 218 -14.68 19.18 11.41
CA VAL A 218 -14.90 17.72 11.41
C VAL A 218 -16.02 17.39 10.47
N ILE A 219 -15.79 16.44 9.56
CA ILE A 219 -16.80 15.91 8.64
C ILE A 219 -16.92 14.40 8.83
N TYR A 220 -18.14 13.90 8.79
CA TYR A 220 -18.37 12.46 8.81
C TYR A 220 -19.49 12.03 7.87
N ALA A 221 -19.45 10.76 7.45
CA ALA A 221 -20.53 10.11 6.74
C ALA A 221 -20.85 8.77 7.40
N ILE A 222 -22.14 8.43 7.46
CA ILE A 222 -22.65 7.14 7.93
C ILE A 222 -23.16 6.38 6.72
N ILE A 223 -22.81 5.10 6.61
CA ILE A 223 -23.29 4.20 5.58
C ILE A 223 -23.79 2.93 6.27
N SER A 224 -25.09 2.69 6.18
CA SER A 224 -25.74 1.51 6.76
C SER A 224 -25.48 0.24 5.94
N ALA A 225 -25.71 -0.92 6.54
CA ALA A 225 -25.69 -2.21 5.85
C ALA A 225 -26.74 -2.28 4.73
N GLU A 226 -27.93 -1.70 4.96
CA GLU A 226 -29.00 -1.62 3.95
C GLU A 226 -28.57 -0.82 2.72
N GLU A 227 -27.88 0.32 2.92
CA GLU A 227 -27.37 1.13 1.82
C GLU A 227 -26.27 0.41 1.04
N GLN A 228 -25.38 -0.32 1.72
CA GLN A 228 -24.37 -1.16 1.10
C GLN A 228 -25.00 -2.27 0.26
N GLU A 229 -25.96 -3.00 0.81
CA GLU A 229 -26.69 -4.05 0.09
C GLU A 229 -27.43 -3.49 -1.14
N ARG A 230 -28.15 -2.38 -0.99
CA ARG A 230 -28.87 -1.72 -2.09
C ARG A 230 -27.92 -1.26 -3.21
N MET A 231 -26.69 -0.88 -2.88
CA MET A 231 -25.66 -0.46 -3.85
C MET A 231 -24.88 -1.65 -4.43
N GLY A 232 -24.99 -2.84 -3.85
CA GLY A 232 -24.25 -4.02 -4.23
C GLY A 232 -22.74 -3.88 -3.91
N THR A 233 -22.41 -3.19 -2.80
CA THR A 233 -21.03 -2.95 -2.38
C THR A 233 -20.51 -4.06 -1.47
N VAL A 234 -19.21 -4.27 -1.52
CA VAL A 234 -18.45 -5.00 -0.51
C VAL A 234 -17.60 -4.00 0.28
N HIS A 235 -17.11 -4.43 1.44
CA HIS A 235 -16.37 -3.53 2.34
C HIS A 235 -15.17 -2.82 1.66
N ALA A 236 -14.48 -3.49 0.73
CA ALA A 236 -13.38 -2.91 -0.03
C ALA A 236 -13.81 -1.74 -0.95
N ASP A 237 -15.10 -1.65 -1.31
CA ASP A 237 -15.59 -0.56 -2.14
C ASP A 237 -15.71 0.77 -1.38
N LEU A 238 -15.64 0.73 -0.05
CA LEU A 238 -15.67 1.92 0.80
C LEU A 238 -14.30 2.59 0.95
N ASP A 239 -13.24 1.98 0.43
CA ASP A 239 -11.90 2.50 0.54
C ASP A 239 -11.75 3.86 -0.16
N GLY A 240 -11.07 4.79 0.52
CA GLY A 240 -10.84 6.15 0.04
C GLY A 240 -11.94 7.17 0.35
N ILE A 241 -13.12 6.75 0.87
CA ILE A 241 -14.21 7.69 1.22
C ILE A 241 -13.76 8.65 2.33
N SER A 242 -13.18 8.14 3.42
CA SER A 242 -12.69 8.99 4.52
C SER A 242 -11.59 9.96 4.06
N GLU A 243 -10.73 9.56 3.13
CA GLU A 243 -9.74 10.44 2.54
C GLU A 243 -10.41 11.51 1.66
N GLN A 244 -11.43 11.16 0.88
CA GLN A 244 -12.16 12.13 0.06
C GLN A 244 -12.88 13.17 0.91
N LEU A 245 -13.52 12.74 2.01
CA LEU A 245 -14.13 13.65 2.98
C LEU A 245 -13.10 14.61 3.58
N ARG A 246 -11.90 14.11 3.93
CA ARG A 246 -10.82 14.92 4.50
C ARG A 246 -10.33 16.04 3.54
N LEU A 247 -10.50 15.86 2.23
CA LEU A 247 -10.11 16.87 1.25
C LEU A 247 -11.07 18.07 1.18
N THR A 248 -12.15 18.09 1.94
CA THR A 248 -13.05 19.25 2.07
C THR A 248 -12.30 20.41 2.71
N VAL A 249 -12.46 21.61 2.13
CA VAL A 249 -11.79 22.83 2.62
C VAL A 249 -12.22 23.14 4.06
N GLY A 250 -11.26 23.38 4.94
CA GLY A 250 -11.52 23.66 6.38
C GLY A 250 -11.46 22.40 7.26
N VAL A 251 -11.70 21.23 6.70
CA VAL A 251 -11.74 19.97 7.46
C VAL A 251 -10.36 19.59 8.00
N LYS A 252 -10.32 19.26 9.29
CA LYS A 252 -9.17 18.75 10.02
C LYS A 252 -9.31 17.27 10.39
N CYS A 253 -10.54 16.77 10.52
CA CYS A 253 -10.83 15.37 10.78
C CYS A 253 -12.01 14.88 9.93
N ALA A 254 -11.84 13.73 9.31
CA ALA A 254 -12.88 13.06 8.54
C ALA A 254 -13.11 11.64 9.04
N VAL A 255 -14.37 11.23 9.15
CA VAL A 255 -14.76 9.91 9.64
C VAL A 255 -15.75 9.27 8.68
N LEU A 256 -15.44 8.06 8.22
CA LEU A 256 -16.44 7.17 7.64
C LEU A 256 -16.86 6.17 8.71
N CYS A 257 -18.16 6.14 9.02
CA CYS A 257 -18.80 5.17 9.88
C CYS A 257 -19.61 4.21 9.00
N SER A 258 -19.18 2.97 8.86
CA SER A 258 -19.86 1.97 8.03
C SER A 258 -20.32 0.78 8.85
N GLU A 259 -21.56 0.37 8.67
CA GLU A 259 -22.11 -0.79 9.31
C GLU A 259 -21.58 -2.08 8.66
N MET A 260 -20.97 -2.96 9.46
CA MET A 260 -20.43 -4.24 8.99
C MET A 260 -21.47 -5.36 9.13
N GLU A 261 -22.14 -5.38 10.27
CA GLU A 261 -23.24 -6.26 10.65
C GLU A 261 -24.19 -5.43 11.52
N PRO A 262 -25.46 -5.82 11.68
CA PRO A 262 -26.41 -5.06 12.48
C PRO A 262 -25.86 -4.69 13.86
N GLY A 263 -25.70 -3.38 14.11
CA GLY A 263 -25.15 -2.82 15.36
C GLY A 263 -23.65 -2.94 15.53
N SER A 264 -22.90 -3.29 14.48
CA SER A 264 -21.43 -3.31 14.47
C SER A 264 -20.91 -2.31 13.44
N TRP A 265 -20.26 -1.26 13.90
CA TRP A 265 -19.82 -0.13 13.09
C TRP A 265 -18.31 -0.07 12.99
N LYS A 266 -17.78 -0.05 11.77
CA LYS A 266 -16.37 0.22 11.49
C LYS A 266 -16.16 1.69 11.21
N LEU A 267 -15.19 2.28 11.90
CA LEU A 267 -14.76 3.64 11.70
C LEU A 267 -13.43 3.68 10.94
N SER A 268 -13.39 4.51 9.91
CA SER A 268 -12.17 4.87 9.19
C SER A 268 -11.93 6.36 9.38
N LEU A 269 -10.87 6.71 10.09
CA LEU A 269 -10.57 8.09 10.49
C LEU A 269 -9.35 8.60 9.72
N ARG A 270 -9.41 9.86 9.30
CA ARG A 270 -8.31 10.61 8.69
C ARG A 270 -8.22 11.99 9.32
N SER A 271 -7.00 12.50 9.50
CA SER A 271 -6.84 13.84 10.09
C SER A 271 -5.67 14.63 9.51
N LEU A 272 -5.68 15.91 9.82
CA LEU A 272 -4.57 16.84 9.74
C LEU A 272 -4.21 17.31 11.16
N GLU A 273 -3.09 18.02 11.29
CA GLU A 273 -2.74 18.65 12.56
C GLU A 273 -3.82 19.62 13.04
N PRO A 274 -4.07 19.63 14.36
CA PRO A 274 -3.36 18.94 15.43
C PRO A 274 -3.94 17.57 15.82
N ILE A 275 -4.97 17.04 15.15
CA ILE A 275 -5.81 15.91 15.60
C ILE A 275 -5.11 14.55 15.42
N ASP A 276 -4.91 13.82 16.53
CA ASP A 276 -4.44 12.43 16.56
C ASP A 276 -5.62 11.44 16.54
N VAL A 277 -5.90 10.86 15.38
CA VAL A 277 -6.99 9.89 15.25
C VAL A 277 -6.62 8.50 15.76
N ALA A 278 -5.32 8.18 15.93
CA ALA A 278 -4.93 6.92 16.58
C ALA A 278 -5.32 6.93 18.06
N ALA A 279 -5.11 8.05 18.74
CA ALA A 279 -5.54 8.24 20.14
C ALA A 279 -7.08 8.12 20.28
N ILE A 280 -7.86 8.56 19.28
CA ILE A 280 -9.31 8.36 19.26
C ILE A 280 -9.64 6.89 19.07
N ALA A 281 -9.07 6.22 18.05
CA ALA A 281 -9.36 4.83 17.75
C ALA A 281 -8.97 3.87 18.90
N MET A 282 -7.88 4.12 19.60
CA MET A 282 -7.43 3.32 20.75
C MET A 282 -8.44 3.30 21.91
N LYS A 283 -9.25 4.34 22.09
CA LYS A 283 -10.33 4.35 23.10
C LYS A 283 -11.38 3.27 22.87
N TYR A 284 -11.49 2.80 21.61
CA TYR A 284 -12.42 1.78 21.18
C TYR A 284 -11.73 0.45 20.79
N GLY A 285 -10.50 0.23 21.29
CA GLY A 285 -9.76 -1.01 21.00
C GLY A 285 -9.20 -1.12 19.60
N GLY A 286 -9.22 -0.01 18.83
CA GLY A 286 -8.62 0.08 17.50
C GLY A 286 -7.19 0.61 17.54
N GLY A 287 -6.72 1.12 16.38
CA GLY A 287 -5.37 1.67 16.27
C GLY A 287 -5.08 2.21 14.87
N GLY A 288 -3.82 2.54 14.64
CA GLY A 288 -3.33 3.09 13.37
C GLY A 288 -2.24 4.12 13.60
N HIS A 289 -2.07 4.97 12.61
CA HIS A 289 -1.14 6.10 12.67
C HIS A 289 -1.85 7.37 13.12
N VAL A 290 -1.09 8.36 13.60
CA VAL A 290 -1.60 9.65 14.06
C VAL A 290 -2.60 10.31 13.11
N ARG A 291 -2.41 10.14 11.77
CA ARG A 291 -3.26 10.75 10.73
C ARG A 291 -4.22 9.79 10.03
N ALA A 292 -4.12 8.49 10.32
CA ALA A 292 -4.94 7.46 9.70
C ALA A 292 -5.14 6.29 10.63
N ALA A 293 -6.35 6.11 11.15
CA ALA A 293 -6.66 5.08 12.13
C ALA A 293 -8.05 4.48 11.88
N GLY A 294 -8.35 3.36 12.54
CA GLY A 294 -9.65 2.72 12.49
C GLY A 294 -9.94 1.89 13.73
N CYS A 295 -11.22 1.70 13.99
CA CYS A 295 -11.72 0.86 15.07
C CYS A 295 -13.08 0.26 14.68
N THR A 296 -13.52 -0.73 15.45
CA THR A 296 -14.88 -1.29 15.33
C THR A 296 -15.58 -1.12 16.66
N ILE A 297 -16.83 -0.61 16.63
CA ILE A 297 -17.63 -0.33 17.82
C ILE A 297 -18.93 -1.14 17.71
N VAL A 298 -19.31 -1.82 18.78
CA VAL A 298 -20.51 -2.66 18.86
C VAL A 298 -21.41 -2.16 19.98
N GLY A 299 -22.74 -2.25 19.80
CA GLY A 299 -23.73 -1.99 20.83
C GLY A 299 -24.09 -0.52 21.04
N LYS A 300 -23.70 0.36 20.12
CA LYS A 300 -24.12 1.78 20.07
C LYS A 300 -24.74 2.08 18.71
N SER A 301 -25.57 3.12 18.64
CA SER A 301 -26.01 3.65 17.35
C SER A 301 -24.89 4.44 16.64
N ALA A 302 -25.00 4.61 15.33
CA ALA A 302 -24.03 5.39 14.57
C ALA A 302 -23.98 6.85 15.03
N GLU A 303 -25.13 7.42 15.37
CA GLU A 303 -25.26 8.80 15.84
C GLU A 303 -24.54 8.98 17.18
N GLU A 304 -24.75 8.10 18.16
CA GLU A 304 -24.05 8.13 19.45
C GLU A 304 -22.52 8.04 19.27
N ILE A 305 -22.08 7.15 18.37
CA ILE A 305 -20.65 7.00 18.03
C ILE A 305 -20.12 8.31 17.44
N MET A 306 -20.83 8.91 16.48
CA MET A 306 -20.37 10.14 15.83
C MET A 306 -20.31 11.30 16.79
N GLU A 307 -21.30 11.46 17.69
CA GLU A 307 -21.24 12.49 18.72
C GLU A 307 -20.02 12.37 19.64
N GLU A 308 -19.64 11.13 20.03
CA GLU A 308 -18.46 10.89 20.86
C GLU A 308 -17.16 11.17 20.11
N VAL A 309 -17.07 10.74 18.85
CA VAL A 309 -15.87 10.90 18.02
C VAL A 309 -15.64 12.36 17.64
N VAL A 310 -16.71 13.08 17.26
CA VAL A 310 -16.63 14.51 16.95
C VAL A 310 -16.15 15.29 18.16
N ARG A 311 -16.76 15.08 19.35
CA ARG A 311 -16.30 15.71 20.62
C ARG A 311 -14.83 15.39 20.93
N ALA A 312 -14.40 14.14 20.67
CA ALA A 312 -13.01 13.75 20.91
C ALA A 312 -12.00 14.41 19.94
N ALA A 313 -12.44 14.70 18.71
CA ALA A 313 -11.65 15.44 17.72
C ALA A 313 -11.59 16.93 18.07
N GLU A 314 -12.72 17.56 18.40
CA GLU A 314 -12.82 18.95 18.80
C GLU A 314 -11.95 19.27 20.04
N ALA A 315 -11.95 18.38 21.03
CA ALA A 315 -11.14 18.54 22.24
C ALA A 315 -9.63 18.65 21.96
N GLN A 316 -9.14 18.12 20.85
CA GLN A 316 -7.73 18.21 20.45
C GLN A 316 -7.39 19.49 19.69
N MET A 317 -8.39 20.25 19.23
CA MET A 317 -8.17 21.52 18.51
C MET A 317 -7.93 22.71 19.44
N HIS A 318 -8.29 22.57 20.70
CA HIS A 318 -8.20 23.63 21.71
C HIS A 318 -7.04 23.43 22.71
N VAL A 319 -6.14 22.51 22.44
CA VAL A 319 -4.91 22.27 23.18
C VAL A 319 -3.73 22.87 22.40
#